data_bf939e30a984077edc87522fcb1d40ed
#
_entry.id   bf939e30a984077edc87522fcb1d40ed
#
_cell.length_a   1.000
_cell.length_b   1.000
_cell.length_c   1.000
_cell.angle_alpha   90.00
_cell.angle_beta   90.00
_cell.angle_gamma   90.00
#
_symmetry.space_group_name_H-M   'P 1'
#
loop_
_entity.id
_entity.type
_entity.pdbx_description
1 polymer ?
#
loop_
_entity_poly.entity_id
_entity_poly.type
_entity_poly.pdbx_seq_one_letter_code
_entity_poly.pdbx_strand_id
1 'polypeptide(L)'
;MGSTQSKHIASAIRNTDMNSDPYEWMHIRSIFPDDYFKLLKSIPLEEVQHMLVNDFNDIDVMSAVCEKFVDAPKNGDIIQSIYAFWQTHGAGYTLKPHEDGPSRIFTFTIYLPDNDDYPEAGTAVYEVNEETREYKTVGMMPYLMNSAMLICPFNKRTWHGVNMLTKPIKRDSIVLVFANHEWAEGKVHYADWKAGVNVNHVI
;
A
#
# COMPACT_ATOMS: atom_id res chain seq x y z
N MET A 1 3.86 -11.81 21.49
CA MET A 1 3.50 -12.77 20.43
C MET A 1 2.51 -12.06 19.52
N GLY A 2 2.79 -12.04 18.20
CA GLY A 2 1.91 -11.40 17.23
C GLY A 2 0.49 -12.00 17.20
N SER A 3 -0.48 -11.20 16.76
CA SER A 3 -1.86 -11.64 16.57
C SER A 3 -1.95 -12.75 15.51
N THR A 4 -3.06 -13.47 15.45
CA THR A 4 -3.31 -14.44 14.39
C THR A 4 -3.31 -13.76 13.04
N GLN A 5 -3.84 -12.54 12.95
CA GLN A 5 -3.89 -11.70 11.76
C GLN A 5 -2.48 -11.32 11.29
N SER A 6 -1.64 -10.80 12.19
CA SER A 6 -0.26 -10.42 11.86
C SER A 6 0.55 -11.60 11.34
N LYS A 7 0.40 -12.78 11.93
CA LYS A 7 1.06 -14.01 11.45
C LYS A 7 0.59 -14.42 10.05
N HIS A 8 -0.70 -14.31 9.77
CA HIS A 8 -1.25 -14.59 8.44
C HIS A 8 -0.71 -13.60 7.42
N ILE A 9 -0.74 -12.28 7.73
CA ILE A 9 -0.18 -11.22 6.87
C ILE A 9 1.30 -11.49 6.56
N ALA A 10 2.09 -11.77 7.58
CA ALA A 10 3.51 -12.09 7.43
C ALA A 10 3.73 -13.32 6.53
N SER A 11 2.91 -14.36 6.69
CA SER A 11 2.95 -15.56 5.86
C SER A 11 2.56 -15.24 4.40
N ALA A 12 1.51 -14.46 4.17
CA ALA A 12 1.10 -14.05 2.83
C ALA A 12 2.22 -13.27 2.11
N ILE A 13 2.89 -12.35 2.82
CA ILE A 13 4.03 -11.60 2.29
C ILE A 13 5.18 -12.56 1.91
N ARG A 14 5.58 -13.48 2.81
CA ARG A 14 6.68 -14.41 2.56
C ARG A 14 6.42 -15.34 1.38
N ASN A 15 5.18 -15.77 1.20
CA ASN A 15 4.78 -16.71 0.15
C ASN A 15 4.47 -16.06 -1.20
N THR A 16 4.46 -14.73 -1.28
CA THR A 16 4.25 -14.01 -2.54
C THR A 16 5.58 -13.80 -3.27
N ASP A 17 5.59 -14.06 -4.56
CA ASP A 17 6.76 -13.79 -5.41
C ASP A 17 6.98 -12.29 -5.59
N MET A 18 8.27 -11.90 -5.62
CA MET A 18 8.70 -10.54 -5.92
C MET A 18 8.84 -10.36 -7.43
N ASN A 19 8.23 -9.33 -7.98
CA ASN A 19 8.58 -8.82 -9.30
C ASN A 19 9.71 -7.80 -9.15
N SER A 20 10.70 -7.84 -10.03
CA SER A 20 11.89 -6.99 -9.96
C SER A 20 12.07 -6.05 -11.16
N ASP A 21 11.13 -6.04 -12.09
CA ASP A 21 11.17 -5.22 -13.30
C ASP A 21 9.95 -4.29 -13.35
N PRO A 22 10.12 -2.97 -13.51
CA PRO A 22 11.37 -2.18 -13.56
C PRO A 22 11.97 -1.89 -12.18
N TYR A 23 11.29 -2.23 -11.12
CA TYR A 23 11.71 -2.14 -9.72
C TYR A 23 11.01 -3.25 -8.92
N GLU A 24 11.34 -3.39 -7.65
CA GLU A 24 10.74 -4.40 -6.77
C GLU A 24 9.31 -4.01 -6.36
N TRP A 25 8.35 -4.87 -6.70
CA TRP A 25 6.96 -4.74 -6.30
C TRP A 25 6.29 -6.10 -6.11
N MET A 26 5.25 -6.14 -5.31
CA MET A 26 4.49 -7.36 -5.01
C MET A 26 2.99 -7.11 -5.15
N HIS A 27 2.27 -8.10 -5.69
CA HIS A 27 0.83 -8.21 -5.59
C HIS A 27 0.48 -9.39 -4.70
N ILE A 28 0.11 -9.10 -3.46
CA ILE A 28 -0.15 -10.09 -2.42
C ILE A 28 -1.63 -10.46 -2.48
N ARG A 29 -1.91 -11.77 -2.66
CA ARG A 29 -3.26 -12.33 -2.65
C ARG A 29 -3.56 -12.90 -1.26
N SER A 30 -4.85 -12.90 -0.88
CA SER A 30 -5.31 -13.43 0.42
C SER A 30 -4.47 -12.89 1.58
N ILE A 31 -4.26 -11.56 1.58
CA ILE A 31 -3.41 -10.91 2.57
C ILE A 31 -3.99 -11.03 3.99
N PHE A 32 -5.30 -11.22 4.11
CA PHE A 32 -5.99 -11.44 5.38
C PHE A 32 -6.66 -12.81 5.42
N PRO A 33 -6.90 -13.36 6.62
CA PRO A 33 -7.90 -14.43 6.77
C PRO A 33 -9.26 -13.97 6.25
N ASP A 34 -10.03 -14.85 5.60
CA ASP A 34 -11.27 -14.48 4.93
C ASP A 34 -12.29 -13.84 5.89
N ASP A 35 -12.41 -14.35 7.11
CA ASP A 35 -13.32 -13.80 8.11
C ASP A 35 -12.87 -12.40 8.57
N TYR A 36 -11.57 -12.19 8.67
CA TYR A 36 -11.02 -10.87 8.99
C TYR A 36 -11.23 -9.87 7.86
N PHE A 37 -11.03 -10.27 6.60
CA PHE A 37 -11.34 -9.44 5.43
C PHE A 37 -12.82 -9.01 5.39
N LYS A 38 -13.73 -9.94 5.65
CA LYS A 38 -15.18 -9.63 5.77
C LYS A 38 -15.46 -8.66 6.91
N LEU A 39 -14.80 -8.83 8.06
CA LEU A 39 -14.91 -7.91 9.20
C LEU A 39 -14.47 -6.50 8.79
N LEU A 40 -13.29 -6.34 8.17
CA LEU A 40 -12.78 -5.04 7.71
C LEU A 40 -13.76 -4.32 6.78
N LYS A 41 -14.51 -5.06 5.94
CA LYS A 41 -15.54 -4.48 5.06
C LYS A 41 -16.85 -4.11 5.77
N SER A 42 -17.08 -4.59 6.98
CA SER A 42 -18.34 -4.42 7.72
C SER A 42 -18.32 -3.39 8.84
N ILE A 43 -17.15 -2.92 9.22
CA ILE A 43 -16.95 -1.96 10.32
C ILE A 43 -16.67 -0.56 9.80
N PRO A 44 -16.85 0.48 10.65
CA PRO A 44 -16.52 1.85 10.31
C PRO A 44 -15.05 2.01 9.91
N LEU A 45 -14.83 2.88 8.96
CA LEU A 45 -13.54 3.14 8.35
C LEU A 45 -12.42 3.46 9.34
N GLU A 46 -12.73 4.29 10.32
CA GLU A 46 -11.77 4.70 11.36
C GLU A 46 -11.28 3.49 12.18
N GLU A 47 -12.18 2.55 12.48
CA GLU A 47 -11.82 1.31 13.16
C GLU A 47 -10.92 0.43 12.30
N VAL A 48 -11.21 0.32 10.98
CA VAL A 48 -10.35 -0.40 10.03
C VAL A 48 -8.94 0.15 10.02
N GLN A 49 -8.78 1.48 9.95
CA GLN A 49 -7.47 2.12 9.95
C GLN A 49 -6.67 1.76 11.20
N HIS A 50 -7.29 1.87 12.37
CA HIS A 50 -6.65 1.51 13.65
C HIS A 50 -6.24 0.03 13.71
N MET A 51 -7.12 -0.87 13.28
CA MET A 51 -6.83 -2.30 13.26
C MET A 51 -5.64 -2.60 12.36
N LEU A 52 -5.63 -2.07 11.14
CA LEU A 52 -4.55 -2.29 10.19
C LEU A 52 -3.21 -1.72 10.67
N VAL A 53 -3.20 -0.52 11.22
CA VAL A 53 -1.97 0.06 11.79
C VAL A 53 -1.41 -0.86 12.88
N ASN A 54 -2.25 -1.39 13.76
CA ASN A 54 -1.82 -2.31 14.81
C ASN A 54 -1.30 -3.65 14.26
N ASP A 55 -2.02 -4.26 13.30
CA ASP A 55 -1.61 -5.54 12.73
C ASP A 55 -0.31 -5.44 11.93
N PHE A 56 -0.13 -4.35 11.19
CA PHE A 56 1.08 -4.13 10.40
C PHE A 56 2.27 -3.61 11.21
N ASN A 57 2.04 -3.07 12.40
CA ASN A 57 3.11 -2.70 13.35
C ASN A 57 3.67 -3.91 14.12
N ASP A 58 3.31 -5.11 13.72
CA ASP A 58 3.80 -6.34 14.33
C ASP A 58 5.18 -6.73 13.80
N ILE A 59 6.04 -7.23 14.69
CA ILE A 59 7.42 -7.60 14.34
C ILE A 59 7.48 -8.71 13.28
N ASP A 60 6.53 -9.64 13.27
CA ASP A 60 6.48 -10.71 12.28
C ASP A 60 6.19 -10.16 10.87
N VAL A 61 5.30 -9.16 10.76
CA VAL A 61 4.97 -8.48 9.50
C VAL A 61 6.16 -7.66 9.02
N MET A 62 6.76 -6.88 9.91
CA MET A 62 7.94 -6.07 9.58
C MET A 62 9.11 -6.93 9.12
N SER A 63 9.35 -8.05 9.80
CA SER A 63 10.38 -9.01 9.41
C SER A 63 10.11 -9.56 8.01
N ALA A 64 8.87 -9.98 7.72
CA ALA A 64 8.50 -10.50 6.41
C ALA A 64 8.71 -9.50 5.27
N VAL A 65 8.39 -8.22 5.49
CA VAL A 65 8.65 -7.15 4.51
C VAL A 65 10.15 -6.95 4.29
N CYS A 66 10.94 -6.85 5.37
CA CYS A 66 12.40 -6.68 5.28
C CYS A 66 13.13 -7.89 4.68
N GLU A 67 12.57 -9.10 4.82
CA GLU A 67 13.09 -10.31 4.16
C GLU A 67 12.92 -10.24 2.64
N LYS A 68 11.85 -9.61 2.16
CA LYS A 68 11.55 -9.49 0.73
C LYS A 68 12.34 -8.36 0.05
N PHE A 69 12.46 -7.22 0.69
CA PHE A 69 13.16 -6.06 0.14
C PHE A 69 14.58 -5.99 0.71
N VAL A 70 15.55 -6.54 -0.03
CA VAL A 70 16.94 -6.72 0.45
C VAL A 70 17.63 -5.39 0.78
N ASP A 71 17.30 -4.34 0.04
CA ASP A 71 17.87 -3.00 0.21
C ASP A 71 17.05 -2.12 1.16
N ALA A 72 15.94 -2.65 1.69
CA ALA A 72 15.16 -1.93 2.67
C ALA A 72 15.98 -1.74 3.97
N PRO A 73 15.73 -0.64 4.68
CA PRO A 73 16.37 -0.43 5.98
C PRO A 73 16.02 -1.59 6.93
N LYS A 74 17.02 -2.36 7.32
CA LYS A 74 16.84 -3.55 8.18
C LYS A 74 16.71 -3.21 9.67
N ASN A 75 16.94 -1.96 10.02
CA ASN A 75 16.87 -1.50 11.41
C ASN A 75 15.53 -0.82 11.64
N GLY A 76 14.75 -1.33 12.59
CA GLY A 76 13.48 -0.76 13.02
C GLY A 76 13.55 0.71 13.46
N ASP A 77 14.76 1.23 13.67
CA ASP A 77 15.01 2.63 14.01
C ASP A 77 14.70 3.62 12.88
N ILE A 78 14.52 3.16 11.64
CA ILE A 78 14.24 4.02 10.48
C ILE A 78 12.74 4.17 10.26
N ILE A 79 11.93 3.15 10.59
CA ILE A 79 10.48 3.25 10.52
C ILE A 79 9.99 3.85 11.83
N GLN A 80 9.65 5.11 11.80
CA GLN A 80 9.24 5.84 13.00
C GLN A 80 7.73 6.09 13.04
N SER A 81 7.05 5.87 11.92
CA SER A 81 5.61 6.04 11.86
C SER A 81 4.93 5.07 10.88
N ILE A 82 3.77 4.59 11.29
CA ILE A 82 2.85 3.84 10.44
C ILE A 82 1.51 4.55 10.48
N TYR A 83 0.96 4.87 9.31
CA TYR A 83 -0.36 5.49 9.22
C TYR A 83 -1.13 4.90 8.04
N ALA A 84 -2.45 4.95 8.14
CA ALA A 84 -3.34 4.46 7.11
C ALA A 84 -4.33 5.56 6.72
N PHE A 85 -4.68 5.62 5.44
CA PHE A 85 -5.73 6.49 4.95
C PHE A 85 -6.55 5.78 3.87
N TRP A 86 -7.82 6.12 3.84
CA TRP A 86 -8.77 5.57 2.90
C TRP A 86 -8.83 6.39 1.62
N GLN A 87 -9.08 5.70 0.52
CA GLN A 87 -9.31 6.32 -0.77
C GLN A 87 -10.54 5.68 -1.42
N THR A 88 -11.46 6.52 -1.90
CA THR A 88 -12.58 6.10 -2.75
C THR A 88 -12.51 6.87 -4.05
N HIS A 89 -12.50 6.16 -5.16
CA HIS A 89 -12.46 6.76 -6.49
C HIS A 89 -13.55 6.16 -7.38
N GLY A 90 -14.06 6.95 -8.31
CA GLY A 90 -15.10 6.56 -9.27
C GLY A 90 -14.63 6.64 -10.73
N ALA A 91 -15.57 6.40 -11.65
CA ALA A 91 -15.33 6.56 -13.07
C ALA A 91 -14.74 7.95 -13.41
N GLY A 92 -13.80 7.99 -14.33
CA GLY A 92 -13.05 9.18 -14.73
C GLY A 92 -11.82 9.48 -13.88
N TYR A 93 -11.65 8.80 -12.74
CA TYR A 93 -10.44 8.96 -11.94
C TYR A 93 -9.21 8.38 -12.66
N THR A 94 -8.10 9.06 -12.55
CA THR A 94 -6.77 8.60 -12.94
C THR A 94 -5.74 9.17 -11.98
N LEU A 95 -4.72 8.40 -11.67
CA LEU A 95 -3.55 8.88 -10.96
C LEU A 95 -2.37 8.75 -11.89
N LYS A 96 -1.85 9.89 -12.34
CA LYS A 96 -0.68 9.91 -13.26
C LYS A 96 0.50 9.17 -12.65
N PRO A 97 1.41 8.65 -13.49
CA PRO A 97 2.68 8.09 -13.02
C PRO A 97 3.40 9.05 -12.08
N HIS A 98 3.71 8.57 -10.90
CA HIS A 98 4.38 9.33 -9.84
C HIS A 98 5.26 8.40 -9.00
N GLU A 99 6.15 8.99 -8.25
CA GLU A 99 6.94 8.34 -7.21
C GLU A 99 6.40 8.76 -5.85
N ASP A 100 6.43 7.85 -4.90
CA ASP A 100 6.15 8.20 -3.53
C ASP A 100 7.26 9.11 -2.96
N GLY A 101 6.90 9.93 -1.98
CA GLY A 101 7.86 10.85 -1.35
C GLY A 101 9.02 10.12 -0.66
N PRO A 102 10.21 10.73 -0.59
CA PRO A 102 11.45 10.08 -0.13
C PRO A 102 11.43 9.61 1.32
N SER A 103 10.46 10.07 2.09
CA SER A 103 10.26 9.66 3.48
C SER A 103 9.45 8.38 3.64
N ARG A 104 8.83 7.86 2.57
CA ARG A 104 8.12 6.59 2.58
C ARG A 104 9.12 5.46 2.43
N ILE A 105 9.07 4.50 3.34
CA ILE A 105 9.93 3.31 3.31
C ILE A 105 9.20 2.18 2.62
N PHE A 106 7.96 1.91 3.05
CA PHE A 106 7.06 0.97 2.41
C PHE A 106 5.69 1.58 2.20
N THR A 107 5.05 1.23 1.09
CA THR A 107 3.66 1.57 0.81
C THR A 107 2.89 0.30 0.47
N PHE A 108 1.85 0.03 1.26
CA PHE A 108 0.82 -0.93 0.90
C PHE A 108 -0.40 -0.18 0.36
N THR A 109 -1.03 -0.72 -0.68
CA THR A 109 -2.39 -0.35 -1.05
C THR A 109 -3.25 -1.60 -0.95
N ILE A 110 -4.09 -1.66 0.06
CA ILE A 110 -5.01 -2.77 0.32
C ILE A 110 -6.28 -2.50 -0.45
N TYR A 111 -6.67 -3.43 -1.32
CA TYR A 111 -7.86 -3.30 -2.16
C TYR A 111 -9.09 -3.90 -1.48
N LEU A 112 -10.21 -3.18 -1.58
CA LEU A 112 -11.47 -3.54 -0.94
C LEU A 112 -12.65 -3.57 -1.94
N PRO A 113 -12.51 -4.23 -3.09
CA PRO A 113 -13.63 -4.34 -4.03
C PRO A 113 -14.76 -5.21 -3.46
N ASP A 114 -15.95 -5.07 -4.04
CA ASP A 114 -17.09 -5.94 -3.74
C ASP A 114 -17.02 -7.28 -4.48
N ASN A 115 -16.31 -7.30 -5.61
CA ASN A 115 -16.06 -8.47 -6.45
C ASN A 115 -14.77 -8.27 -7.26
N ASP A 116 -14.36 -9.28 -8.01
CA ASP A 116 -13.16 -9.27 -8.85
C ASP A 116 -13.43 -8.86 -10.32
N ASP A 117 -14.53 -8.16 -10.60
CA ASP A 117 -14.98 -7.86 -11.98
C ASP A 117 -14.15 -6.80 -12.70
N TYR A 118 -13.35 -6.01 -11.95
CA TYR A 118 -12.61 -4.87 -12.48
C TYR A 118 -11.11 -4.92 -12.12
N PRO A 119 -10.38 -5.98 -12.48
CA PRO A 119 -8.97 -6.10 -12.11
C PRO A 119 -8.10 -4.97 -12.66
N GLU A 120 -8.50 -4.35 -13.78
CA GLU A 120 -7.83 -3.22 -14.40
C GLU A 120 -7.86 -1.93 -13.59
N ALA A 121 -8.71 -1.86 -12.56
CA ALA A 121 -8.78 -0.72 -11.63
C ALA A 121 -7.67 -0.75 -10.55
N GLY A 122 -6.72 -1.64 -10.68
CA GLY A 122 -5.57 -1.78 -9.79
C GLY A 122 -4.54 -0.67 -9.93
N THR A 123 -3.34 -0.95 -9.47
CA THR A 123 -2.21 -0.03 -9.56
C THR A 123 -1.30 -0.43 -10.71
N ALA A 124 -1.09 0.46 -11.64
CA ALA A 124 -0.18 0.26 -12.77
C ALA A 124 1.27 0.52 -12.34
N VAL A 125 2.20 -0.27 -12.89
CA VAL A 125 3.63 -0.16 -12.74
C VAL A 125 4.19 0.40 -14.04
N TYR A 126 5.06 1.42 -13.96
CA TYR A 126 5.59 2.10 -15.13
C TYR A 126 7.11 2.02 -15.22
N GLU A 127 7.58 1.81 -16.41
CA GLU A 127 8.92 2.17 -16.85
C GLU A 127 8.90 3.63 -17.34
N VAL A 128 9.85 4.44 -16.90
CA VAL A 128 9.92 5.86 -17.27
C VAL A 128 11.25 6.16 -17.91
N ASN A 129 11.19 6.76 -19.10
CA ASN A 129 12.35 7.35 -19.73
C ASN A 129 12.62 8.72 -19.09
N GLU A 130 13.71 8.84 -18.35
CA GLU A 130 14.05 10.04 -17.57
C GLU A 130 14.34 11.27 -18.46
N GLU A 131 14.84 11.04 -19.69
CA GLU A 131 15.21 12.11 -20.61
C GLU A 131 13.97 12.70 -21.29
N THR A 132 13.08 11.82 -21.81
CA THR A 132 11.89 12.26 -22.56
C THR A 132 10.67 12.46 -21.68
N ARG A 133 10.70 11.96 -20.43
CA ARG A 133 9.56 11.91 -19.51
C ARG A 133 8.39 11.08 -20.06
N GLU A 134 8.65 10.22 -21.01
CA GLU A 134 7.68 9.24 -21.47
C GLU A 134 7.62 8.07 -20.51
N TYR A 135 6.43 7.53 -20.32
CA TYR A 135 6.21 6.38 -19.47
C TYR A 135 5.40 5.32 -20.20
N LYS A 136 5.71 4.07 -19.89
CA LYS A 136 5.07 2.88 -20.45
C LYS A 136 4.60 1.99 -19.31
N THR A 137 3.35 1.56 -19.35
CA THR A 137 2.84 0.54 -18.41
C THR A 137 3.53 -0.80 -18.73
N VAL A 138 4.21 -1.36 -17.75
CA VAL A 138 4.94 -2.64 -17.88
C VAL A 138 4.40 -3.71 -16.96
N GLY A 139 3.59 -3.33 -15.94
CA GLY A 139 2.96 -4.25 -15.02
C GLY A 139 1.66 -3.70 -14.46
N MET A 140 0.93 -4.56 -13.79
CA MET A 140 -0.31 -4.22 -13.10
C MET A 140 -0.44 -5.05 -11.83
N MET A 141 -0.75 -4.39 -10.74
CA MET A 141 -1.20 -4.99 -9.49
C MET A 141 -2.73 -4.95 -9.48
N PRO A 142 -3.42 -6.06 -9.83
CA PRO A 142 -4.85 -6.04 -10.10
C PRO A 142 -5.69 -5.66 -8.87
N TYR A 143 -6.81 -4.98 -9.10
CA TYR A 143 -7.80 -4.63 -8.08
C TYR A 143 -8.68 -5.84 -7.78
N LEU A 144 -8.29 -6.65 -6.82
CA LEU A 144 -8.95 -7.91 -6.48
C LEU A 144 -9.29 -7.97 -4.99
N MET A 145 -10.33 -8.73 -4.66
CA MET A 145 -10.73 -8.96 -3.27
C MET A 145 -9.57 -9.55 -2.45
N ASN A 146 -9.44 -9.08 -1.21
CA ASN A 146 -8.46 -9.58 -0.26
C ASN A 146 -7.04 -9.60 -0.82
N SER A 147 -6.69 -8.52 -1.54
CA SER A 147 -5.34 -8.37 -2.08
C SER A 147 -4.73 -7.01 -1.77
N ALA A 148 -3.43 -6.91 -1.87
CA ALA A 148 -2.68 -5.67 -1.67
C ALA A 148 -1.52 -5.56 -2.64
N MET A 149 -1.21 -4.33 -3.04
CA MET A 149 0.10 -4.01 -3.57
C MET A 149 1.07 -3.71 -2.43
N LEU A 150 2.35 -4.00 -2.64
CA LEU A 150 3.45 -3.58 -1.78
C LEU A 150 4.62 -3.11 -2.65
N ILE A 151 5.12 -1.92 -2.35
CA ILE A 151 6.34 -1.35 -2.95
C ILE A 151 7.24 -0.79 -1.86
N CYS A 152 8.54 -0.68 -2.18
CA CYS A 152 9.56 -0.06 -1.33
C CYS A 152 10.13 1.19 -2.03
N PRO A 153 9.56 2.39 -1.81
CA PRO A 153 10.05 3.63 -2.43
C PRO A 153 11.41 4.10 -1.89
N PHE A 154 11.87 3.54 -0.78
CA PHE A 154 13.09 3.96 -0.12
C PHE A 154 14.31 3.89 -1.04
N ASN A 155 14.89 5.06 -1.35
CA ASN A 155 16.05 5.22 -2.24
C ASN A 155 15.87 4.60 -3.64
N LYS A 156 14.62 4.37 -4.08
CA LYS A 156 14.31 3.76 -5.38
C LYS A 156 13.25 4.57 -6.10
N ARG A 157 13.30 4.53 -7.42
CA ARG A 157 12.26 5.10 -8.28
C ARG A 157 11.18 4.06 -8.52
N THR A 158 10.05 4.21 -7.85
CA THR A 158 8.92 3.28 -7.92
C THR A 158 7.74 3.92 -8.63
N TRP A 159 7.91 4.16 -9.94
CA TRP A 159 6.89 4.80 -10.76
C TRP A 159 5.61 3.97 -10.85
N HIS A 160 4.56 4.48 -10.27
CA HIS A 160 3.27 3.81 -10.24
C HIS A 160 2.11 4.81 -10.37
N GLY A 161 0.89 4.29 -10.57
CA GLY A 161 -0.30 5.13 -10.68
C GLY A 161 -1.55 4.31 -10.92
N VAL A 162 -2.64 4.98 -11.30
CA VAL A 162 -3.91 4.32 -11.65
C VAL A 162 -4.31 4.76 -13.05
N ASN A 163 -4.48 3.80 -13.94
CA ASN A 163 -5.01 4.06 -15.28
C ASN A 163 -6.44 4.62 -15.18
N MET A 164 -6.87 5.40 -16.17
CA MET A 164 -8.20 6.00 -16.14
C MET A 164 -9.28 4.94 -15.94
N LEU A 165 -10.10 5.13 -14.92
CA LEU A 165 -11.25 4.26 -14.62
C LEU A 165 -12.37 4.59 -15.58
N THR A 166 -12.57 3.77 -16.60
CA THR A 166 -13.58 4.00 -17.66
C THR A 166 -14.94 3.40 -17.33
N LYS A 167 -15.01 2.51 -16.37
CA LYS A 167 -16.24 1.81 -15.96
C LYS A 167 -16.85 2.43 -14.70
N PRO A 168 -18.16 2.26 -14.47
CA PRO A 168 -18.85 2.75 -13.26
C PRO A 168 -18.49 1.90 -12.04
N ILE A 169 -17.27 2.05 -11.57
CA ILE A 169 -16.73 1.33 -10.41
C ILE A 169 -16.60 2.27 -9.22
N LYS A 170 -16.81 1.73 -8.04
CA LYS A 170 -16.35 2.31 -6.77
C LYS A 170 -15.06 1.61 -6.37
N ARG A 171 -13.91 2.27 -6.56
CA ARG A 171 -12.60 1.75 -6.20
C ARG A 171 -12.26 2.18 -4.79
N ASP A 172 -12.49 1.30 -3.84
CA ASP A 172 -12.14 1.50 -2.43
C ASP A 172 -10.79 0.85 -2.12
N SER A 173 -9.91 1.60 -1.48
CA SER A 173 -8.61 1.10 -1.03
C SER A 173 -8.15 1.80 0.24
N ILE A 174 -7.31 1.12 1.02
CA ILE A 174 -6.59 1.70 2.13
C ILE A 174 -5.11 1.74 1.76
N VAL A 175 -4.53 2.92 1.84
CA VAL A 175 -3.08 3.09 1.72
C VAL A 175 -2.49 3.08 3.12
N LEU A 176 -1.58 2.15 3.36
CA LEU A 176 -0.83 2.03 4.60
C LEU A 176 0.63 2.38 4.31
N VAL A 177 1.15 3.36 5.01
CA VAL A 177 2.49 3.91 4.80
C VAL A 177 3.36 3.71 6.03
N PHE A 178 4.56 3.21 5.78
CA PHE A 178 5.65 3.15 6.75
C PHE A 178 6.63 4.27 6.40
N ALA A 179 6.81 5.21 7.31
CA ALA A 179 7.59 6.41 7.04
C ALA A 179 8.70 6.64 8.08
N ASN A 180 9.72 7.39 7.68
CA ASN A 180 10.71 7.93 8.58
C ASN A 180 10.20 9.22 9.27
N HIS A 181 10.96 9.70 10.27
CA HIS A 181 10.55 10.84 11.10
C HIS A 181 10.39 12.16 10.33
N GLU A 182 11.22 12.42 9.34
CA GLU A 182 11.21 13.68 8.58
C GLU A 182 9.89 13.91 7.84
N TRP A 183 9.22 12.82 7.46
CA TRP A 183 7.93 12.92 6.79
C TRP A 183 6.80 13.23 7.78
N ALA A 184 6.82 12.62 8.97
CA ALA A 184 5.81 12.84 10.01
C ALA A 184 5.82 14.30 10.52
N GLU A 185 7.00 14.93 10.60
CA GLU A 185 7.13 16.31 11.04
C GLU A 185 6.80 17.36 9.97
N GLY A 186 6.99 17.02 8.69
CA GLY A 186 6.88 17.99 7.60
C GLY A 186 5.52 18.12 6.93
N LYS A 187 4.64 17.10 7.01
CA LYS A 187 3.41 17.04 6.19
C LYS A 187 2.15 16.59 6.91
N VAL A 188 2.25 16.01 8.09
CA VAL A 188 1.10 15.59 8.89
C VAL A 188 1.28 16.10 10.29
N HIS A 189 0.28 16.75 10.84
CA HIS A 189 0.30 17.06 12.27
C HIS A 189 0.42 15.74 13.02
N TYR A 190 1.49 15.57 13.77
CA TYR A 190 1.80 14.36 14.54
C TYR A 190 0.64 13.91 15.45
N ALA A 191 -0.20 14.85 15.89
CA ALA A 191 -1.41 14.58 16.67
C ALA A 191 -2.50 13.90 15.85
N ASP A 192 -2.71 14.33 14.60
CA ASP A 192 -3.71 13.77 13.69
C ASP A 192 -3.31 12.37 13.25
N TRP A 193 -2.01 12.17 13.08
CA TRP A 193 -1.44 10.87 12.76
C TRP A 193 -1.60 9.87 13.94
N LYS A 194 -1.29 10.24 15.18
CA LYS A 194 -1.50 9.39 16.37
C LYS A 194 -2.97 9.02 16.60
N ALA A 195 -3.88 9.86 16.13
CA ALA A 195 -5.31 9.62 16.23
C ALA A 195 -5.87 8.73 15.11
N GLY A 196 -5.04 8.33 14.11
CA GLY A 196 -5.51 7.58 12.93
C GLY A 196 -6.47 8.39 12.05
N VAL A 197 -6.44 9.71 12.17
CA VAL A 197 -7.34 10.60 11.44
C VAL A 197 -6.97 10.62 9.96
N ASN A 198 -8.00 10.56 9.12
CA ASN A 198 -7.89 10.65 7.67
C ASN A 198 -7.32 12.02 7.27
N VAL A 199 -6.03 12.08 7.01
CA VAL A 199 -5.41 13.30 6.52
C VAL A 199 -5.66 13.34 5.02
N ASN A 200 -6.67 14.10 4.59
CA ASN A 200 -6.87 14.39 3.18
C ASN A 200 -5.60 15.10 2.67
N HIS A 201 -4.73 14.35 2.03
CA HIS A 201 -3.61 14.92 1.31
C HIS A 201 -4.15 15.68 0.11
N VAL A 202 -4.16 16.99 0.23
CA VAL A 202 -4.09 17.86 -0.93
C VAL A 202 -2.64 17.78 -1.42
N ILE A 203 -2.44 17.05 -2.51
CA ILE A 203 -1.20 17.10 -3.29
C ILE A 203 -1.17 18.39 -4.07
#